data_a224e9028ed60116ba4c54068ba5f367
#
_entry.id   a224e9028ed60116ba4c54068ba5f367
#
_cell.length_a   1.000
_cell.length_b   1.000
_cell.length_c   1.000
_cell.angle_alpha   90.00
_cell.angle_beta   90.00
_cell.angle_gamma   90.00
#
_symmetry.space_group_name_H-M   'P 1'
#
loop_
_entity.id
_entity.type
_entity.pdbx_description
1 polymer ?
#
loop_
_entity_poly.entity_id
_entity_poly.type
_entity_poly.pdbx_seq_one_letter_code
_entity_poly.pdbx_strand_id
1 'polypeptide(L)'
;DSSTSRGLGDVYKRQILKSTADCIAENIKPSQRLYRILADEFMVVDFSGGDMEAATELYKNIRKSLDTFIEENGYKSVFTISAGAVDTAKTSGTYENIMKLSEYALNTAKDQGKNRCYIYMQEDYDVFLRKKQITRQLHHAVNHGFEGFETYYQPIVDTKTRRLVGAEALMRFSMPERCEDGETKKEAVCVGEDGHDADEKVHWERISPVEFIPLLEETGLIIPAGKWMLHQAISTCSRWQKYIPNFRININLSYVQVMKSRVLTEILTALRLYGLEPSAVGIELTESGYLDTNTHFQKLWDGLKKNGVLVILDDFGTGYSNLHCLGDLRPNYIKIDRSFTLKALNNQYEHDLMTQIITICLLYTSPSPRDVEES
;
A
#
# COMPACT_ATOMS: atom_id res chain seq x y z
N ASP A 1 42.20 -19.78 1.54
CA ASP A 1 41.83 -19.98 2.97
C ASP A 1 40.38 -19.58 3.30
N SER A 2 39.43 -19.99 2.45
CA SER A 2 37.99 -19.76 2.70
C SER A 2 37.32 -20.75 3.69
N SER A 3 38.00 -21.83 4.03
CA SER A 3 37.46 -22.86 4.96
C SER A 3 37.62 -22.48 6.44
N THR A 4 38.67 -21.74 6.80
CA THR A 4 38.95 -21.30 8.17
C THR A 4 38.03 -20.19 8.65
N SER A 5 37.60 -19.29 7.76
CA SER A 5 36.69 -18.19 8.11
C SER A 5 35.24 -18.66 8.34
N ARG A 6 34.79 -19.72 7.65
CA ARG A 6 33.47 -20.34 7.88
C ARG A 6 33.42 -21.05 9.22
N GLY A 7 34.50 -21.80 9.60
CA GLY A 7 34.56 -22.51 10.89
C GLY A 7 34.57 -21.55 12.08
N LEU A 8 35.30 -20.44 12.03
CA LEU A 8 35.28 -19.41 13.08
C LEU A 8 33.90 -18.76 13.25
N GLY A 9 33.21 -18.47 12.15
CA GLY A 9 31.84 -17.91 12.17
C GLY A 9 30.83 -18.87 12.84
N ASP A 10 30.94 -20.15 12.60
CA ASP A 10 30.03 -21.16 13.18
C ASP A 10 30.28 -21.39 14.69
N VAL A 11 31.53 -21.37 15.14
CA VAL A 11 31.87 -21.42 16.55
C VAL A 11 31.36 -20.21 17.30
N TYR A 12 31.57 -19.02 16.73
CA TYR A 12 31.09 -17.76 17.27
C TYR A 12 29.55 -17.71 17.36
N LYS A 13 28.84 -18.12 16.29
CA LYS A 13 27.37 -18.21 16.29
C LYS A 13 26.85 -19.15 17.39
N ARG A 14 27.46 -20.30 17.56
CA ARG A 14 27.07 -21.24 18.65
C ARG A 14 27.29 -20.67 20.05
N GLN A 15 28.36 -19.93 20.25
CA GLN A 15 28.65 -19.28 21.53
C GLN A 15 27.61 -18.23 21.87
N ILE A 16 27.24 -17.38 20.91
CA ILE A 16 26.17 -16.37 21.08
C ILE A 16 24.86 -17.05 21.42
N LEU A 17 24.47 -18.09 20.67
CA LEU A 17 23.22 -18.81 20.92
C LEU A 17 23.18 -19.45 22.29
N LYS A 18 24.31 -20.00 22.75
CA LYS A 18 24.43 -20.54 24.10
C LYS A 18 24.27 -19.46 25.16
N SER A 19 24.99 -18.35 25.01
CA SER A 19 24.90 -17.22 25.95
C SER A 19 23.52 -16.59 25.96
N THR A 20 22.84 -16.52 24.80
CA THR A 20 21.45 -16.08 24.74
C THR A 20 20.52 -17.01 25.51
N ALA A 21 20.70 -18.33 25.38
CA ALA A 21 19.94 -19.31 26.15
C ALA A 21 20.20 -19.18 27.66
N ASP A 22 21.47 -18.98 28.06
CA ASP A 22 21.86 -18.78 29.45
C ASP A 22 21.21 -17.49 30.00
N CYS A 23 21.27 -16.36 29.27
CA CYS A 23 20.59 -15.12 29.65
C CYS A 23 19.07 -15.29 29.81
N ILE A 24 18.43 -16.08 28.93
CA ILE A 24 17.00 -16.38 29.08
C ILE A 24 16.78 -17.24 30.35
N ALA A 25 17.57 -18.30 30.54
CA ALA A 25 17.42 -19.21 31.64
C ALA A 25 17.58 -18.54 33.02
N GLU A 26 18.45 -17.54 33.13
CA GLU A 26 18.65 -16.74 34.33
C GLU A 26 17.46 -15.81 34.68
N ASN A 27 16.66 -15.45 33.70
CA ASN A 27 15.57 -14.51 33.87
C ASN A 27 14.19 -15.18 33.96
N ILE A 28 14.08 -16.50 33.73
CA ILE A 28 12.78 -17.21 33.81
C ILE A 28 12.50 -17.65 35.26
N LYS A 29 11.20 -17.68 35.59
CA LYS A 29 10.67 -18.13 36.89
C LYS A 29 10.56 -19.67 36.94
N PRO A 30 10.46 -20.29 38.14
CA PRO A 30 10.28 -21.75 38.27
C PRO A 30 9.01 -22.29 37.55
N SER A 31 7.99 -21.45 37.36
CA SER A 31 6.77 -21.78 36.60
C SER A 31 6.96 -21.75 35.09
N GLN A 32 8.12 -21.27 34.61
CA GLN A 32 8.43 -21.11 33.21
C GLN A 32 9.39 -22.19 32.72
N ARG A 33 9.29 -22.53 31.44
CA ARG A 33 10.18 -23.49 30.77
C ARG A 33 10.70 -22.89 29.47
N LEU A 34 12.01 -23.02 29.26
CA LEU A 34 12.73 -22.62 28.06
C LEU A 34 12.86 -23.82 27.11
N TYR A 35 12.48 -23.57 25.85
CA TYR A 35 12.65 -24.52 24.74
C TYR A 35 13.41 -23.86 23.61
N ARG A 36 14.23 -24.63 22.88
CA ARG A 36 14.81 -24.22 21.62
C ARG A 36 14.02 -24.85 20.48
N ILE A 37 13.37 -24.02 19.65
CA ILE A 37 12.47 -24.48 18.57
C ILE A 37 13.22 -24.66 17.27
N LEU A 38 13.98 -23.65 16.85
CA LEU A 38 14.79 -23.66 15.63
C LEU A 38 16.21 -23.18 15.92
N ALA A 39 17.00 -22.97 14.87
CA ALA A 39 18.42 -22.62 14.95
C ALA A 39 18.74 -21.45 15.88
N ASP A 40 17.94 -20.39 15.82
CA ASP A 40 18.09 -19.13 16.58
C ASP A 40 16.78 -18.68 17.26
N GLU A 41 15.82 -19.58 17.38
CA GLU A 41 14.53 -19.31 18.01
C GLU A 41 14.36 -20.11 19.30
N PHE A 42 13.98 -19.38 20.34
CA PHE A 42 13.70 -19.90 21.67
C PHE A 42 12.23 -19.62 22.01
N MET A 43 11.65 -20.50 22.81
CA MET A 43 10.29 -20.34 23.34
C MET A 43 10.32 -20.47 24.86
N VAL A 44 9.69 -19.53 25.53
CA VAL A 44 9.40 -19.62 26.97
C VAL A 44 7.90 -19.88 27.13
N VAL A 45 7.56 -20.94 27.83
CA VAL A 45 6.17 -21.28 28.19
C VAL A 45 5.99 -21.00 29.66
N ASP A 46 5.04 -20.16 30.02
CA ASP A 46 4.65 -19.87 31.40
C ASP A 46 3.40 -20.65 31.79
N PHE A 47 3.51 -21.49 32.81
CA PHE A 47 2.42 -22.32 33.31
C PHE A 47 1.67 -21.66 34.49
N SER A 48 2.05 -20.47 34.92
CA SER A 48 1.43 -19.77 36.07
C SER A 48 0.20 -18.96 35.71
N GLY A 49 -0.10 -18.80 34.40
CA GLY A 49 -1.20 -17.96 33.95
C GLY A 49 -0.94 -16.45 34.17
N GLY A 50 0.32 -16.02 34.03
CA GLY A 50 0.72 -14.61 34.14
C GLY A 50 0.04 -13.72 33.08
N ASP A 51 0.01 -12.43 33.36
CA ASP A 51 -0.51 -11.44 32.42
C ASP A 51 0.52 -11.10 31.33
N MET A 52 0.10 -10.37 30.31
CA MET A 52 0.95 -9.97 29.18
C MET A 52 1.98 -8.90 29.56
N GLU A 53 1.80 -8.18 30.68
CA GLU A 53 2.79 -7.25 31.23
C GLU A 53 4.03 -8.02 31.70
N ALA A 54 3.82 -9.20 32.32
CA ALA A 54 4.92 -10.09 32.72
C ALA A 54 5.78 -10.58 31.54
N ALA A 55 5.17 -10.80 30.36
CA ALA A 55 5.91 -11.15 29.14
C ALA A 55 6.79 -9.99 28.66
N THR A 56 6.29 -8.77 28.73
CA THR A 56 7.03 -7.56 28.38
C THR A 56 8.18 -7.31 29.37
N GLU A 57 7.94 -7.53 30.66
CA GLU A 57 8.96 -7.40 31.70
C GLU A 57 10.05 -8.47 31.52
N LEU A 58 9.69 -9.71 31.29
CA LEU A 58 10.62 -10.79 30.99
C LEU A 58 11.53 -10.43 29.80
N TYR A 59 10.94 -9.95 28.71
CA TYR A 59 11.69 -9.49 27.54
C TYR A 59 12.70 -8.40 27.90
N LYS A 60 12.29 -7.37 28.67
CA LYS A 60 13.17 -6.27 29.10
C LYS A 60 14.35 -6.80 29.95
N ASN A 61 14.08 -7.74 30.84
CA ASN A 61 15.11 -8.33 31.70
C ASN A 61 16.11 -9.16 30.89
N ILE A 62 15.61 -10.02 29.98
CA ILE A 62 16.47 -10.79 29.06
C ILE A 62 17.32 -9.84 28.20
N ARG A 63 16.71 -8.79 27.67
CA ARG A 63 17.41 -7.79 26.87
C ARG A 63 18.54 -7.12 27.64
N LYS A 64 18.27 -6.69 28.88
CA LYS A 64 19.25 -6.08 29.76
C LYS A 64 20.41 -7.04 30.05
N SER A 65 20.13 -8.31 30.39
CA SER A 65 21.16 -9.33 30.61
C SER A 65 22.02 -9.55 29.36
N LEU A 66 21.40 -9.56 28.19
CA LEU A 66 22.13 -9.72 26.93
C LEU A 66 23.01 -8.49 26.61
N ASP A 67 22.54 -7.28 26.87
CA ASP A 67 23.33 -6.04 26.68
C ASP A 67 24.56 -6.05 27.62
N THR A 68 24.37 -6.40 28.89
CA THR A 68 25.47 -6.58 29.86
C THR A 68 26.48 -7.62 29.38
N PHE A 69 26.01 -8.79 28.90
CA PHE A 69 26.87 -9.82 28.35
C PHE A 69 27.68 -9.33 27.14
N ILE A 70 27.09 -8.56 26.25
CA ILE A 70 27.75 -7.96 25.06
C ILE A 70 28.87 -7.02 25.50
N GLU A 71 28.59 -6.15 26.49
CA GLU A 71 29.55 -5.17 27.02
C GLU A 71 30.73 -5.85 27.71
N GLU A 72 30.48 -6.79 28.62
CA GLU A 72 31.50 -7.49 29.39
C GLU A 72 32.46 -8.33 28.53
N ASN A 73 31.96 -8.87 27.42
CA ASN A 73 32.77 -9.72 26.53
C ASN A 73 33.36 -8.91 25.34
N GLY A 74 33.16 -7.61 25.28
CA GLY A 74 33.77 -6.74 24.28
C GLY A 74 33.33 -7.04 22.84
N TYR A 75 32.11 -7.54 22.64
CA TYR A 75 31.58 -7.81 21.30
C TYR A 75 31.36 -6.51 20.54
N LYS A 76 31.97 -6.41 19.36
CA LYS A 76 31.83 -5.22 18.48
C LYS A 76 30.49 -5.16 17.74
N SER A 77 29.77 -6.27 17.68
CA SER A 77 28.46 -6.36 16.99
C SER A 77 27.32 -6.29 17.98
N VAL A 78 26.37 -5.40 17.73
CA VAL A 78 25.16 -5.29 18.53
C VAL A 78 24.20 -6.42 18.11
N PHE A 79 23.93 -7.35 19.05
CA PHE A 79 22.90 -8.37 18.86
C PHE A 79 21.57 -7.83 19.37
N THR A 80 20.52 -8.06 18.60
CA THR A 80 19.17 -7.70 19.01
C THR A 80 18.29 -8.93 19.07
N ILE A 81 17.38 -8.96 20.02
CA ILE A 81 16.33 -9.97 20.10
C ILE A 81 14.97 -9.34 19.80
N SER A 82 14.13 -10.09 19.11
CA SER A 82 12.72 -9.77 18.96
C SER A 82 11.91 -10.87 19.62
N ALA A 83 10.80 -10.52 20.23
CA ALA A 83 9.92 -11.48 20.88
C ALA A 83 8.47 -11.28 20.45
N GLY A 84 7.72 -12.39 20.36
CA GLY A 84 6.27 -12.39 20.23
C GLY A 84 5.67 -13.10 21.45
N ALA A 85 4.65 -12.55 22.06
CA ALA A 85 3.96 -13.14 23.20
C ALA A 85 2.49 -13.41 22.89
N VAL A 86 1.98 -14.55 23.29
CA VAL A 86 0.60 -14.99 23.06
C VAL A 86 0.00 -15.46 24.38
N ASP A 87 -1.17 -14.93 24.73
CA ASP A 87 -1.97 -15.40 25.85
C ASP A 87 -2.82 -16.60 25.39
N THR A 88 -2.43 -17.79 25.82
CA THR A 88 -3.14 -19.02 25.43
C THR A 88 -4.54 -19.15 26.01
N ALA A 89 -4.88 -18.39 27.06
CA ALA A 89 -6.21 -18.38 27.63
C ALA A 89 -7.22 -17.63 26.75
N LYS A 90 -6.72 -16.72 25.89
CA LYS A 90 -7.52 -15.92 24.96
C LYS A 90 -7.56 -16.48 23.54
N THR A 91 -6.94 -17.62 23.30
CA THR A 91 -6.87 -18.24 21.97
C THR A 91 -7.48 -19.63 21.98
N SER A 92 -7.89 -20.15 20.83
CA SER A 92 -8.26 -21.55 20.69
C SER A 92 -7.04 -22.44 20.90
N GLY A 93 -7.04 -23.22 21.99
CA GLY A 93 -5.87 -23.84 22.62
C GLY A 93 -5.24 -25.04 21.90
N THR A 94 -5.32 -25.17 20.57
CA THR A 94 -4.55 -26.20 19.87
C THR A 94 -3.09 -25.79 19.74
N TYR A 95 -2.18 -26.75 19.87
CA TYR A 95 -0.74 -26.52 19.71
C TYR A 95 -0.41 -25.81 18.39
N GLU A 96 -1.00 -26.27 17.30
CA GLU A 96 -0.79 -25.71 15.95
C GLU A 96 -1.20 -24.24 15.88
N ASN A 97 -2.34 -23.89 16.47
CA ASN A 97 -2.80 -22.51 16.50
C ASN A 97 -1.91 -21.61 17.35
N ILE A 98 -1.53 -22.07 18.55
CA ILE A 98 -0.62 -21.32 19.43
C ILE A 98 0.72 -21.06 18.72
N MET A 99 1.30 -22.06 18.04
CA MET A 99 2.54 -21.90 17.29
C MET A 99 2.40 -20.88 16.17
N LYS A 100 1.32 -20.96 15.41
CA LYS A 100 1.00 -20.01 14.30
C LYS A 100 0.87 -18.58 14.82
N LEU A 101 0.16 -18.36 15.93
CA LEU A 101 -0.01 -17.04 16.52
C LEU A 101 1.31 -16.52 17.13
N SER A 102 2.13 -17.39 17.71
CA SER A 102 3.46 -17.04 18.22
C SER A 102 4.41 -16.62 17.10
N GLU A 103 4.38 -17.32 15.97
CA GLU A 103 5.14 -16.97 14.78
C GLU A 103 4.68 -15.63 14.21
N TYR A 104 3.35 -15.41 14.11
CA TYR A 104 2.79 -14.13 13.70
C TYR A 104 3.27 -13.00 14.62
N ALA A 105 3.17 -13.16 15.93
CA ALA A 105 3.58 -12.15 16.89
C ALA A 105 5.09 -11.84 16.80
N LEU A 106 5.94 -12.86 16.62
CA LEU A 106 7.37 -12.69 16.43
C LEU A 106 7.70 -11.95 15.12
N ASN A 107 7.04 -12.32 14.02
CA ASN A 107 7.23 -11.66 12.73
C ASN A 107 6.77 -10.21 12.79
N THR A 108 5.64 -9.92 13.44
CA THR A 108 5.17 -8.55 13.65
C THR A 108 6.20 -7.71 14.43
N ALA A 109 6.82 -8.26 15.48
CA ALA A 109 7.89 -7.59 16.21
C ALA A 109 9.10 -7.29 15.29
N LYS A 110 9.46 -8.22 14.40
CA LYS A 110 10.55 -8.05 13.43
C LYS A 110 10.22 -6.97 12.39
N ASP A 111 9.00 -6.95 11.88
CA ASP A 111 8.55 -6.01 10.84
C ASP A 111 8.41 -4.58 11.37
N GLN A 112 7.99 -4.44 12.63
CA GLN A 112 7.89 -3.15 13.32
C GLN A 112 9.24 -2.52 13.71
N GLY A 113 10.36 -3.04 13.21
CA GLY A 113 11.69 -2.47 13.41
C GLY A 113 12.59 -3.27 14.34
N LYS A 114 12.25 -4.51 14.62
CA LYS A 114 13.04 -5.46 15.43
C LYS A 114 13.29 -4.96 16.86
N ASN A 115 14.06 -5.68 17.65
CA ASN A 115 14.49 -5.31 19.00
C ASN A 115 13.34 -4.88 19.93
N ARG A 116 12.23 -5.60 19.88
CA ARG A 116 11.01 -5.35 20.68
C ARG A 116 10.25 -6.63 20.99
N CYS A 117 9.36 -6.55 21.96
CA CYS A 117 8.35 -7.54 22.22
C CYS A 117 7.02 -7.07 21.64
N TYR A 118 6.35 -7.92 20.86
CA TYR A 118 4.98 -7.70 20.40
C TYR A 118 4.05 -8.68 21.12
N ILE A 119 2.98 -8.14 21.68
CA ILE A 119 1.91 -8.93 22.30
C ILE A 119 0.85 -9.18 21.25
N TYR A 120 0.50 -10.44 21.03
CA TYR A 120 -0.54 -10.83 20.11
C TYR A 120 -1.88 -10.17 20.48
N MET A 121 -2.53 -9.56 19.50
CA MET A 121 -3.90 -9.04 19.58
C MET A 121 -4.70 -9.64 18.42
N GLN A 122 -5.94 -10.10 18.73
CA GLN A 122 -6.80 -10.74 17.73
C GLN A 122 -7.15 -9.78 16.59
N GLU A 123 -7.41 -8.53 16.91
CA GLU A 123 -7.76 -7.49 15.95
C GLU A 123 -6.67 -7.26 14.91
N ASP A 124 -5.41 -7.20 15.34
CA ASP A 124 -4.26 -7.05 14.44
C ASP A 124 -4.08 -8.28 13.54
N TYR A 125 -4.34 -9.47 14.11
CA TYR A 125 -4.26 -10.72 13.36
C TYR A 125 -5.36 -10.83 12.30
N ASP A 126 -6.57 -10.38 12.62
CA ASP A 126 -7.68 -10.34 11.66
C ASP A 126 -7.36 -9.39 10.49
N VAL A 127 -6.79 -8.21 10.79
CA VAL A 127 -6.28 -7.29 9.76
C VAL A 127 -5.20 -7.94 8.89
N PHE A 128 -4.27 -8.67 9.51
CA PHE A 128 -3.22 -9.41 8.78
C PHE A 128 -3.81 -10.49 7.87
N LEU A 129 -4.75 -11.28 8.37
CA LEU A 129 -5.43 -12.31 7.58
C LEU A 129 -6.20 -11.69 6.41
N ARG A 130 -6.87 -10.56 6.66
CA ARG A 130 -7.59 -9.81 5.63
C ARG A 130 -6.65 -9.34 4.52
N LYS A 131 -5.52 -8.71 4.87
CA LYS A 131 -4.49 -8.29 3.90
C LYS A 131 -3.96 -9.47 3.08
N LYS A 132 -3.68 -10.59 3.74
CA LYS A 132 -3.19 -11.81 3.08
C LYS A 132 -4.23 -12.38 2.11
N GLN A 133 -5.51 -12.36 2.48
CA GLN A 133 -6.61 -12.79 1.63
C GLN A 133 -6.71 -11.92 0.38
N ILE A 134 -6.78 -10.59 0.56
CA ILE A 134 -6.87 -9.64 -0.56
C ILE A 134 -5.65 -9.79 -1.48
N THR A 135 -4.43 -9.84 -0.93
CA THR A 135 -3.20 -10.01 -1.71
C THR A 135 -3.24 -11.26 -2.58
N ARG A 136 -3.70 -12.39 -2.04
CA ARG A 136 -3.83 -13.63 -2.82
C ARG A 136 -4.84 -13.49 -3.95
N GLN A 137 -5.97 -12.82 -3.70
CA GLN A 137 -6.99 -12.60 -4.72
C GLN A 137 -6.50 -11.62 -5.81
N LEU A 138 -5.74 -10.59 -5.45
CA LEU A 138 -5.13 -9.68 -6.41
C LEU A 138 -4.13 -10.41 -7.33
N HIS A 139 -3.29 -11.29 -6.78
CA HIS A 139 -2.40 -12.14 -7.59
C HIS A 139 -3.18 -13.04 -8.54
N HIS A 140 -4.26 -13.65 -8.05
CA HIS A 140 -5.12 -14.49 -8.89
C HIS A 140 -5.74 -13.66 -10.01
N ALA A 141 -6.40 -12.56 -9.69
CA ALA A 141 -7.09 -11.69 -10.63
C ALA A 141 -6.16 -11.17 -11.74
N VAL A 142 -4.97 -10.67 -11.39
CA VAL A 142 -3.99 -10.15 -12.36
C VAL A 142 -3.52 -11.25 -13.34
N ASN A 143 -3.37 -12.49 -12.87
CA ASN A 143 -2.94 -13.61 -13.70
C ASN A 143 -4.07 -14.25 -14.51
N HIS A 144 -5.34 -13.96 -14.19
CA HIS A 144 -6.54 -14.51 -14.84
C HIS A 144 -7.40 -13.44 -15.53
N GLY A 145 -6.75 -12.54 -16.26
CA GLY A 145 -7.46 -11.58 -17.11
C GLY A 145 -8.11 -10.42 -16.35
N PHE A 146 -7.64 -10.11 -15.14
CA PHE A 146 -8.14 -9.03 -14.28
C PHE A 146 -9.58 -9.26 -13.80
N GLU A 147 -9.96 -10.51 -13.54
CA GLU A 147 -11.27 -10.85 -12.97
C GLU A 147 -11.51 -10.07 -11.66
N GLY A 148 -12.69 -9.47 -11.53
CA GLY A 148 -13.05 -8.64 -10.38
C GLY A 148 -12.53 -7.20 -10.44
N PHE A 149 -11.66 -6.85 -11.39
CA PHE A 149 -11.29 -5.46 -11.63
C PHE A 149 -12.31 -4.77 -12.51
N GLU A 150 -12.68 -3.56 -12.12
CA GLU A 150 -13.60 -2.68 -12.87
C GLU A 150 -13.03 -1.27 -12.96
N THR A 151 -13.42 -0.55 -14.00
CA THR A 151 -13.13 0.88 -14.14
C THR A 151 -14.41 1.68 -13.93
N TYR A 152 -14.41 2.51 -12.90
CA TYR A 152 -15.46 3.49 -12.65
C TYR A 152 -15.02 4.85 -13.21
N TYR A 153 -15.98 5.69 -13.55
CA TYR A 153 -15.72 6.99 -14.14
C TYR A 153 -16.48 8.07 -13.37
N GLN A 154 -15.72 8.95 -12.72
CA GLN A 154 -16.28 10.10 -12.03
C GLN A 154 -16.33 11.30 -12.99
N PRO A 155 -17.51 11.87 -13.26
CA PRO A 155 -17.66 12.93 -14.24
C PRO A 155 -16.97 14.23 -13.78
N ILE A 156 -16.35 14.92 -14.74
CA ILE A 156 -15.77 16.26 -14.58
C ILE A 156 -16.61 17.23 -15.38
N VAL A 157 -17.14 18.25 -14.69
CA VAL A 157 -18.06 19.23 -15.25
C VAL A 157 -17.41 20.61 -15.24
N ASP A 158 -17.48 21.32 -16.36
CA ASP A 158 -17.07 22.72 -16.44
C ASP A 158 -18.05 23.58 -15.63
N THR A 159 -17.54 24.35 -14.69
CA THR A 159 -18.35 25.12 -13.75
C THR A 159 -19.10 26.30 -14.40
N LYS A 160 -18.58 26.85 -15.50
CA LYS A 160 -19.19 27.98 -16.22
C LYS A 160 -20.29 27.51 -17.14
N THR A 161 -20.01 26.48 -17.93
CA THR A 161 -20.95 25.98 -18.96
C THR A 161 -21.88 24.89 -18.43
N ARG A 162 -21.61 24.32 -17.27
CA ARG A 162 -22.32 23.17 -16.69
C ARG A 162 -22.30 21.91 -17.58
N ARG A 163 -21.36 21.82 -18.52
CA ARG A 163 -21.24 20.70 -19.45
C ARG A 163 -20.22 19.70 -18.94
N LEU A 164 -20.46 18.43 -19.26
CA LEU A 164 -19.52 17.35 -19.06
C LEU A 164 -18.31 17.54 -19.99
N VAL A 165 -17.12 17.64 -19.46
CA VAL A 165 -15.87 17.87 -20.20
C VAL A 165 -14.88 16.71 -20.10
N GLY A 166 -15.09 15.81 -19.16
CA GLY A 166 -14.21 14.66 -18.96
C GLY A 166 -14.68 13.77 -17.83
N ALA A 167 -13.87 12.80 -17.49
CA ALA A 167 -14.04 11.97 -16.31
C ALA A 167 -12.69 11.54 -15.73
N GLU A 168 -12.67 11.29 -14.44
CA GLU A 168 -11.58 10.58 -13.77
C GLU A 168 -11.87 9.09 -13.79
N ALA A 169 -10.90 8.31 -14.26
CA ALA A 169 -10.98 6.86 -14.28
C ALA A 169 -10.47 6.30 -12.94
N LEU A 170 -11.29 5.54 -12.26
CA LEU A 170 -11.07 5.04 -10.91
C LEU A 170 -11.11 3.53 -10.89
N MET A 171 -10.01 2.91 -10.50
CA MET A 171 -9.92 1.46 -10.35
C MET A 171 -10.82 0.98 -9.20
N ARG A 172 -11.54 -0.12 -9.44
CA ARG A 172 -12.34 -0.83 -8.44
C ARG A 172 -11.95 -2.29 -8.47
N PHE A 173 -12.05 -2.93 -7.34
CA PHE A 173 -11.78 -4.35 -7.21
C PHE A 173 -12.84 -5.00 -6.34
N SER A 174 -13.32 -6.15 -6.79
CA SER A 174 -14.19 -7.03 -6.02
C SER A 174 -13.58 -8.43 -6.01
N MET A 175 -13.74 -9.15 -4.93
CA MET A 175 -13.29 -10.53 -4.80
C MET A 175 -14.46 -11.45 -4.43
N PRO A 176 -14.40 -12.77 -4.76
CA PRO A 176 -15.41 -13.71 -4.31
C PRO A 176 -15.46 -13.78 -2.78
N GLU A 177 -16.65 -13.61 -2.23
CA GLU A 177 -16.90 -13.81 -0.80
C GLU A 177 -16.71 -15.29 -0.44
N ARG A 178 -15.98 -15.58 0.63
CA ARG A 178 -15.76 -16.95 1.12
C ARG A 178 -16.55 -17.20 2.40
N CYS A 179 -17.08 -18.40 2.53
CA CYS A 179 -17.61 -18.91 3.78
C CYS A 179 -16.46 -19.16 4.78
N GLU A 180 -16.79 -19.30 6.08
CA GLU A 180 -15.82 -19.58 7.15
C GLU A 180 -15.01 -20.87 6.93
N ASP A 181 -15.57 -21.84 6.20
CA ASP A 181 -14.92 -23.09 5.75
C ASP A 181 -13.92 -22.92 4.60
N GLY A 182 -13.80 -21.70 4.04
CA GLY A 182 -12.88 -21.38 2.95
C GLY A 182 -13.43 -21.62 1.56
N GLU A 183 -14.67 -22.09 1.41
CA GLU A 183 -15.36 -22.20 0.15
C GLU A 183 -15.91 -20.85 -0.34
N THR A 184 -16.10 -20.72 -1.64
CA THR A 184 -16.72 -19.52 -2.23
C THR A 184 -18.21 -19.51 -1.85
N LYS A 185 -18.66 -18.40 -1.27
CA LYS A 185 -20.07 -18.21 -0.90
C LYS A 185 -20.91 -18.14 -2.17
N LYS A 186 -21.74 -19.13 -2.36
CA LYS A 186 -22.67 -19.23 -3.48
C LYS A 186 -24.09 -19.10 -2.96
N GLU A 187 -24.87 -18.25 -3.58
CA GLU A 187 -26.29 -18.16 -3.31
C GLU A 187 -27.03 -19.07 -4.28
N ALA A 188 -27.79 -20.03 -3.76
CA ALA A 188 -28.70 -20.82 -4.58
C ALA A 188 -29.81 -19.87 -5.08
N VAL A 189 -29.81 -19.57 -6.35
CA VAL A 189 -30.96 -18.89 -6.97
C VAL A 189 -32.12 -19.86 -6.95
N CYS A 190 -33.23 -19.49 -6.30
CA CYS A 190 -34.45 -20.28 -6.33
C CYS A 190 -34.81 -20.64 -7.77
N VAL A 191 -34.96 -21.94 -8.00
CA VAL A 191 -35.34 -22.52 -9.30
C VAL A 191 -36.68 -21.91 -9.69
N GLY A 192 -36.71 -21.18 -10.82
CA GLY A 192 -37.98 -20.92 -11.50
C GLY A 192 -38.57 -22.26 -11.98
N GLU A 193 -39.90 -22.35 -12.07
CA GLU A 193 -40.65 -23.57 -12.37
C GLU A 193 -40.28 -24.24 -13.73
N ASP A 194 -39.30 -23.72 -14.47
CA ASP A 194 -38.92 -24.15 -15.83
C ASP A 194 -37.67 -25.05 -15.93
N GLY A 195 -37.12 -25.54 -14.79
CA GLY A 195 -36.18 -26.68 -14.79
C GLY A 195 -34.81 -26.46 -15.45
N HIS A 196 -34.38 -25.21 -15.69
CA HIS A 196 -33.00 -24.90 -16.10
C HIS A 196 -32.09 -24.82 -14.90
N ASP A 197 -30.87 -25.38 -15.02
CA ASP A 197 -29.83 -25.40 -13.99
C ASP A 197 -29.69 -24.01 -13.37
N ALA A 198 -29.87 -23.94 -12.05
CA ALA A 198 -29.66 -22.70 -11.30
C ALA A 198 -28.19 -22.31 -11.40
N ASP A 199 -27.86 -21.26 -12.13
CA ASP A 199 -26.55 -20.66 -12.13
C ASP A 199 -26.23 -20.21 -10.70
N GLU A 200 -25.30 -20.91 -10.04
CA GLU A 200 -24.81 -20.54 -8.71
C GLU A 200 -24.18 -19.16 -8.78
N LYS A 201 -24.87 -18.14 -8.25
CA LYS A 201 -24.31 -16.79 -8.18
C LYS A 201 -23.25 -16.71 -7.11
N VAL A 202 -22.02 -16.45 -7.53
CA VAL A 202 -20.93 -16.11 -6.63
C VAL A 202 -21.20 -14.73 -6.03
N HIS A 203 -21.21 -14.64 -4.70
CA HIS A 203 -21.24 -13.35 -4.01
C HIS A 203 -19.87 -12.66 -4.14
N TRP A 204 -19.89 -11.37 -4.55
CA TRP A 204 -18.69 -10.56 -4.72
C TRP A 204 -18.65 -9.46 -3.66
N GLU A 205 -17.59 -9.45 -2.89
CA GLU A 205 -17.31 -8.40 -1.92
C GLU A 205 -16.49 -7.29 -2.60
N ARG A 206 -16.97 -6.05 -2.50
CA ARG A 206 -16.25 -4.87 -3.00
C ARG A 206 -15.19 -4.45 -2.01
N ILE A 207 -13.93 -4.41 -2.45
CA ILE A 207 -12.80 -3.99 -1.65
C ILE A 207 -12.53 -2.50 -1.84
N SER A 208 -12.29 -1.79 -0.74
CA SER A 208 -11.99 -0.36 -0.79
C SER A 208 -10.65 -0.10 -1.47
N PRO A 209 -10.53 0.96 -2.31
CA PRO A 209 -9.24 1.38 -2.86
C PRO A 209 -8.16 1.60 -1.80
N VAL A 210 -8.53 2.09 -0.63
CA VAL A 210 -7.60 2.29 0.51
C VAL A 210 -7.01 0.96 1.02
N GLU A 211 -7.72 -0.17 0.83
CA GLU A 211 -7.22 -1.49 1.20
C GLU A 211 -6.38 -2.12 0.09
N PHE A 212 -6.86 -2.11 -1.18
CA PHE A 212 -6.20 -2.92 -2.22
C PHE A 212 -5.12 -2.18 -3.01
N ILE A 213 -5.18 -0.84 -3.16
CA ILE A 213 -4.15 -0.09 -3.90
C ILE A 213 -2.78 -0.20 -3.23
N PRO A 214 -2.64 0.02 -1.89
CA PRO A 214 -1.36 -0.20 -1.21
C PRO A 214 -0.82 -1.61 -1.38
N LEU A 215 -1.67 -2.64 -1.38
CA LEU A 215 -1.26 -4.03 -1.58
C LEU A 215 -0.78 -4.29 -3.02
N LEU A 216 -1.39 -3.66 -4.02
CA LEU A 216 -0.88 -3.70 -5.40
C LEU A 216 0.50 -3.04 -5.50
N GLU A 217 0.73 -1.95 -4.78
CA GLU A 217 2.02 -1.24 -4.75
C GLU A 217 3.11 -2.05 -4.03
N GLU A 218 2.82 -2.56 -2.84
CA GLU A 218 3.73 -3.40 -2.04
C GLU A 218 4.18 -4.65 -2.82
N THR A 219 3.26 -5.28 -3.53
CA THR A 219 3.53 -6.50 -4.33
C THR A 219 4.07 -6.22 -5.72
N GLY A 220 4.03 -4.97 -6.19
CA GLY A 220 4.36 -4.60 -7.57
C GLY A 220 3.28 -4.93 -8.59
N LEU A 221 2.17 -5.51 -8.19
CA LEU A 221 1.03 -5.81 -9.07
C LEU A 221 0.35 -4.54 -9.62
N ILE A 222 0.63 -3.38 -9.04
CA ILE A 222 0.16 -2.08 -9.55
C ILE A 222 0.66 -1.83 -10.98
N ILE A 223 1.80 -2.41 -11.39
CA ILE A 223 2.34 -2.24 -12.75
C ILE A 223 1.43 -2.90 -13.79
N PRO A 224 1.13 -4.22 -13.75
CA PRO A 224 0.20 -4.83 -14.69
C PRO A 224 -1.24 -4.32 -14.53
N ALA A 225 -1.71 -4.08 -13.29
CA ALA A 225 -3.06 -3.55 -13.05
C ALA A 225 -3.22 -2.12 -13.58
N GLY A 226 -2.22 -1.26 -13.37
CA GLY A 226 -2.23 0.10 -13.91
C GLY A 226 -2.14 0.14 -15.43
N LYS A 227 -1.40 -0.78 -16.05
CA LYS A 227 -1.39 -0.93 -17.51
C LYS A 227 -2.77 -1.33 -18.03
N TRP A 228 -3.42 -2.30 -17.40
CA TRP A 228 -4.79 -2.69 -17.73
C TRP A 228 -5.74 -1.50 -17.62
N MET A 229 -5.68 -0.78 -16.49
CA MET A 229 -6.50 0.41 -16.23
C MET A 229 -6.30 1.50 -17.29
N LEU A 230 -5.05 1.76 -17.68
CA LEU A 230 -4.68 2.70 -18.73
C LEU A 230 -5.38 2.37 -20.06
N HIS A 231 -5.33 1.10 -20.48
CA HIS A 231 -5.99 0.65 -21.70
C HIS A 231 -7.51 0.77 -21.63
N GLN A 232 -8.13 0.43 -20.49
CA GLN A 232 -9.58 0.58 -20.28
C GLN A 232 -10.01 2.04 -20.37
N ALA A 233 -9.29 2.94 -19.68
CA ALA A 233 -9.60 4.35 -19.65
C ALA A 233 -9.46 5.01 -21.04
N ILE A 234 -8.34 4.80 -21.72
CA ILE A 234 -8.07 5.38 -23.03
C ILE A 234 -9.04 4.85 -24.11
N SER A 235 -9.29 3.53 -24.09
CA SER A 235 -10.29 2.92 -24.99
C SER A 235 -11.69 3.52 -24.78
N THR A 236 -12.09 3.70 -23.53
CA THR A 236 -13.38 4.30 -23.18
C THR A 236 -13.46 5.78 -23.61
N CYS A 237 -12.40 6.56 -23.39
CA CYS A 237 -12.29 7.93 -23.85
C CYS A 237 -12.49 8.03 -25.38
N SER A 238 -11.82 7.15 -26.15
CA SER A 238 -11.96 7.11 -27.62
C SER A 238 -13.40 6.83 -28.05
N ARG A 239 -14.12 5.95 -27.33
CA ARG A 239 -15.54 5.70 -27.60
C ARG A 239 -16.41 6.91 -27.29
N TRP A 240 -16.16 7.59 -26.16
CA TRP A 240 -16.98 8.73 -25.71
C TRP A 240 -16.75 9.99 -26.52
N GLN A 241 -15.54 10.22 -27.06
CA GLN A 241 -15.27 11.36 -27.95
C GLN A 241 -16.12 11.35 -29.22
N LYS A 242 -16.66 10.22 -29.65
CA LYS A 242 -17.61 10.11 -30.76
C LYS A 242 -18.94 10.84 -30.46
N TYR A 243 -19.30 10.98 -29.19
CA TYR A 243 -20.53 11.60 -28.73
C TYR A 243 -20.30 12.97 -28.06
N ILE A 244 -19.15 13.11 -27.40
CA ILE A 244 -18.79 14.32 -26.64
C ILE A 244 -17.43 14.79 -27.19
N PRO A 245 -17.42 15.72 -28.15
CA PRO A 245 -16.19 16.27 -28.73
C PRO A 245 -15.27 16.84 -27.61
N ASN A 246 -13.96 16.63 -27.73
CA ASN A 246 -12.95 17.08 -26.78
C ASN A 246 -13.11 16.52 -25.36
N PHE A 247 -13.84 15.42 -25.18
CA PHE A 247 -13.90 14.72 -23.90
C PHE A 247 -12.51 14.24 -23.46
N ARG A 248 -12.18 14.44 -22.21
CA ARG A 248 -10.88 14.06 -21.62
C ARG A 248 -11.04 13.00 -20.56
N ILE A 249 -10.02 12.16 -20.39
CA ILE A 249 -9.95 11.16 -19.34
C ILE A 249 -8.74 11.40 -18.46
N ASN A 250 -8.94 11.45 -17.15
CA ASN A 250 -7.88 11.54 -16.17
C ASN A 250 -7.60 10.15 -15.59
N ILE A 251 -6.32 9.84 -15.39
CA ILE A 251 -5.86 8.53 -14.93
C ILE A 251 -4.83 8.73 -13.82
N ASN A 252 -5.10 8.14 -12.66
CA ASN A 252 -4.18 8.12 -11.54
C ASN A 252 -2.97 7.23 -11.82
N LEU A 253 -1.79 7.70 -11.48
CA LEU A 253 -0.54 6.97 -11.65
C LEU A 253 0.18 6.81 -10.31
N SER A 254 0.47 5.56 -9.95
CA SER A 254 1.24 5.24 -8.76
C SER A 254 2.71 5.58 -8.91
N TYR A 255 3.33 6.06 -7.83
CA TYR A 255 4.77 6.28 -7.77
C TYR A 255 5.59 5.02 -8.09
N VAL A 256 5.11 3.85 -7.71
CA VAL A 256 5.76 2.56 -8.05
C VAL A 256 5.82 2.34 -9.57
N GLN A 257 4.77 2.73 -10.30
CA GLN A 257 4.76 2.67 -11.77
C GLN A 257 5.77 3.65 -12.37
N VAL A 258 5.85 4.87 -11.82
CA VAL A 258 6.84 5.88 -12.27
C VAL A 258 8.25 5.34 -12.16
N MET A 259 8.56 4.68 -11.04
CA MET A 259 9.91 4.21 -10.72
C MET A 259 10.30 2.91 -11.40
N LYS A 260 9.35 1.99 -11.60
CA LYS A 260 9.64 0.60 -11.96
C LYS A 260 9.11 0.18 -13.34
N SER A 261 8.43 1.09 -14.08
CA SER A 261 7.90 0.76 -15.41
C SER A 261 8.27 1.79 -16.49
N ARG A 262 7.94 1.46 -17.75
CA ARG A 262 8.10 2.38 -18.89
C ARG A 262 6.76 3.06 -19.21
N VAL A 263 6.13 3.63 -18.20
CA VAL A 263 4.77 4.13 -18.27
C VAL A 263 4.55 5.17 -19.38
N LEU A 264 5.51 6.05 -19.65
CA LEU A 264 5.41 7.01 -20.77
C LEU A 264 5.24 6.28 -22.12
N THR A 265 6.04 5.26 -22.35
CA THR A 265 5.96 4.47 -23.60
C THR A 265 4.61 3.75 -23.69
N GLU A 266 4.09 3.25 -22.58
CA GLU A 266 2.78 2.58 -22.51
C GLU A 266 1.64 3.54 -22.83
N ILE A 267 1.66 4.76 -22.25
CA ILE A 267 0.68 5.81 -22.52
C ILE A 267 0.68 6.18 -24.01
N LEU A 268 1.85 6.48 -24.57
CA LEU A 268 1.97 6.89 -25.98
C LEU A 268 1.60 5.75 -26.95
N THR A 269 1.83 4.51 -26.55
CA THR A 269 1.42 3.34 -27.34
C THR A 269 -0.10 3.16 -27.30
N ALA A 270 -0.73 3.31 -26.14
CA ALA A 270 -2.17 3.22 -25.99
C ALA A 270 -2.89 4.36 -26.75
N LEU A 271 -2.38 5.60 -26.68
CA LEU A 271 -2.94 6.73 -27.44
C LEU A 271 -2.95 6.45 -28.93
N ARG A 272 -1.84 5.94 -29.48
CA ARG A 272 -1.75 5.56 -30.90
C ARG A 272 -2.68 4.42 -31.25
N LEU A 273 -2.78 3.41 -30.39
CA LEU A 273 -3.64 2.23 -30.61
C LEU A 273 -5.12 2.62 -30.71
N TYR A 274 -5.58 3.54 -29.87
CA TYR A 274 -6.99 3.95 -29.82
C TYR A 274 -7.29 5.24 -30.61
N GLY A 275 -6.29 5.79 -31.30
CA GLY A 275 -6.46 6.97 -32.18
C GLY A 275 -6.83 8.24 -31.42
N LEU A 276 -6.28 8.45 -30.24
CA LEU A 276 -6.53 9.63 -29.42
C LEU A 276 -5.38 10.63 -29.50
N GLU A 277 -5.74 11.92 -29.52
CA GLU A 277 -4.78 12.99 -29.32
C GLU A 277 -4.24 12.97 -27.88
N PRO A 278 -2.96 13.25 -27.66
CA PRO A 278 -2.37 13.25 -26.32
C PRO A 278 -3.08 14.14 -25.30
N SER A 279 -3.61 15.28 -25.73
CA SER A 279 -4.38 16.22 -24.90
C SER A 279 -5.72 15.69 -24.40
N ALA A 280 -6.17 14.54 -24.91
CA ALA A 280 -7.35 13.85 -24.40
C ALA A 280 -7.11 13.09 -23.10
N VAL A 281 -5.84 12.91 -22.69
CA VAL A 281 -5.45 12.17 -21.49
C VAL A 281 -4.73 13.07 -20.52
N GLY A 282 -5.22 13.10 -19.27
CA GLY A 282 -4.57 13.69 -18.12
C GLY A 282 -4.00 12.62 -17.20
N ILE A 283 -2.75 12.76 -16.81
CA ILE A 283 -2.10 11.90 -15.84
C ILE A 283 -2.06 12.62 -14.50
N GLU A 284 -2.67 11.99 -13.49
CA GLU A 284 -2.73 12.48 -12.12
C GLU A 284 -1.60 11.90 -11.30
N LEU A 285 -0.84 12.79 -10.65
CA LEU A 285 0.29 12.46 -9.81
C LEU A 285 0.17 13.24 -8.51
N THR A 286 0.33 12.56 -7.38
CA THR A 286 0.27 13.18 -6.05
C THR A 286 1.52 14.00 -5.75
N GLU A 287 1.37 15.04 -4.92
CA GLU A 287 2.46 15.90 -4.46
C GLU A 287 3.59 15.13 -3.76
N SER A 288 3.24 14.11 -2.97
CA SER A 288 4.19 13.27 -2.24
C SER A 288 5.20 12.55 -3.13
N GLY A 289 4.84 12.25 -4.37
CA GLY A 289 5.74 11.65 -5.36
C GLY A 289 6.86 12.59 -5.84
N TYR A 290 6.70 13.92 -5.69
CA TYR A 290 7.71 14.92 -6.06
C TYR A 290 8.79 15.11 -4.99
N LEU A 291 8.48 14.95 -3.71
CA LEU A 291 9.40 15.20 -2.58
C LEU A 291 10.64 14.30 -2.60
N ASP A 292 10.54 13.13 -3.23
CA ASP A 292 11.70 12.30 -3.56
C ASP A 292 12.35 12.85 -4.84
N THR A 293 13.31 13.76 -4.74
CA THR A 293 14.06 14.45 -5.82
C THR A 293 14.64 13.48 -6.88
N ASN A 294 13.74 12.70 -7.51
CA ASN A 294 14.10 11.59 -8.33
C ASN A 294 14.08 11.99 -9.80
N THR A 295 15.23 11.83 -10.45
CA THR A 295 15.41 12.08 -11.90
C THR A 295 14.41 11.32 -12.78
N HIS A 296 13.80 10.22 -12.28
CA HIS A 296 12.79 9.45 -13.03
C HIS A 296 11.45 10.16 -13.08
N PHE A 297 10.99 10.72 -11.94
CA PHE A 297 9.77 11.51 -11.90
C PHE A 297 9.85 12.71 -12.85
N GLN A 298 10.94 13.48 -12.77
CA GLN A 298 11.16 14.65 -13.63
C GLN A 298 11.19 14.26 -15.12
N LYS A 299 11.89 13.18 -15.47
CA LYS A 299 11.93 12.69 -16.86
C LYS A 299 10.57 12.26 -17.37
N LEU A 300 9.75 11.60 -16.53
CA LEU A 300 8.39 11.24 -16.89
C LEU A 300 7.53 12.50 -17.10
N TRP A 301 7.58 13.44 -16.15
CA TRP A 301 6.84 14.68 -16.18
C TRP A 301 7.11 15.48 -17.45
N ASP A 302 8.39 15.73 -17.74
CA ASP A 302 8.83 16.44 -18.94
C ASP A 302 8.48 15.67 -20.22
N GLY A 303 8.61 14.33 -20.16
CA GLY A 303 8.23 13.46 -21.27
C GLY A 303 6.73 13.53 -21.60
N LEU A 304 5.87 13.53 -20.60
CA LEU A 304 4.41 13.67 -20.77
C LEU A 304 4.10 15.03 -21.42
N LYS A 305 4.60 16.12 -20.84
CA LYS A 305 4.39 17.49 -21.37
C LYS A 305 4.91 17.65 -22.79
N LYS A 306 6.13 17.19 -23.09
CA LYS A 306 6.72 17.24 -24.44
C LYS A 306 5.87 16.53 -25.49
N ASN A 307 5.16 15.49 -25.10
CA ASN A 307 4.27 14.74 -26.00
C ASN A 307 2.83 15.23 -25.97
N GLY A 308 2.52 16.33 -25.29
CA GLY A 308 1.18 16.94 -25.25
C GLY A 308 0.17 16.22 -24.34
N VAL A 309 0.62 15.27 -23.50
CA VAL A 309 -0.20 14.64 -22.47
C VAL A 309 -0.37 15.60 -21.31
N LEU A 310 -1.59 15.76 -20.82
CA LEU A 310 -1.86 16.67 -19.71
C LEU A 310 -1.34 16.09 -18.40
N VAL A 311 -0.68 16.92 -17.61
CA VAL A 311 -0.19 16.55 -16.28
C VAL A 311 -0.98 17.31 -15.22
N ILE A 312 -1.43 16.58 -14.21
CA ILE A 312 -2.33 17.03 -13.15
C ILE A 312 -1.67 16.76 -11.82
N LEU A 313 -1.58 17.78 -10.99
CA LEU A 313 -1.12 17.63 -9.60
C LEU A 313 -2.33 17.33 -8.72
N ASP A 314 -2.34 16.18 -8.08
CA ASP A 314 -3.43 15.72 -7.23
C ASP A 314 -3.16 15.88 -5.74
N ASP A 315 -4.23 15.86 -4.93
CA ASP A 315 -4.23 15.98 -3.46
C ASP A 315 -3.55 17.26 -2.95
N PHE A 316 -3.60 18.35 -3.71
CA PHE A 316 -2.96 19.58 -3.32
C PHE A 316 -3.58 20.17 -2.05
N GLY A 317 -2.72 20.42 -1.05
CA GLY A 317 -3.13 20.99 0.25
C GLY A 317 -3.16 20.00 1.40
N THR A 318 -2.90 18.72 1.20
CA THR A 318 -2.94 17.69 2.27
C THR A 318 -1.64 17.53 3.02
N GLY A 319 -0.52 18.02 2.48
CA GLY A 319 0.82 17.79 3.00
C GLY A 319 1.64 19.07 3.14
N TYR A 320 2.92 18.93 3.01
CA TYR A 320 3.88 20.04 2.95
C TYR A 320 3.78 20.71 1.57
N SER A 321 2.60 21.27 1.24
CA SER A 321 2.33 21.94 -0.03
C SER A 321 3.40 22.98 -0.30
N ASN A 322 4.41 22.57 -1.07
CA ASN A 322 5.52 23.41 -1.38
C ASN A 322 5.18 24.18 -2.65
N LEU A 323 4.80 25.45 -2.53
CA LEU A 323 4.56 26.34 -3.67
C LEU A 323 5.73 26.33 -4.68
N HIS A 324 6.92 25.93 -4.23
CA HIS A 324 8.09 25.71 -5.08
C HIS A 324 7.84 24.61 -6.15
N CYS A 325 7.12 23.55 -5.76
CA CYS A 325 6.70 22.47 -6.66
C CYS A 325 5.89 22.99 -7.87
N LEU A 326 4.99 23.97 -7.64
CA LEU A 326 4.20 24.54 -8.71
C LEU A 326 5.04 25.31 -9.73
N GLY A 327 6.04 26.05 -9.24
CA GLY A 327 6.98 26.78 -10.09
C GLY A 327 7.82 25.87 -10.98
N ASP A 328 8.29 24.76 -10.43
CA ASP A 328 9.14 23.80 -11.12
C ASP A 328 8.37 22.89 -12.08
N LEU A 329 7.24 22.35 -11.61
CA LEU A 329 6.47 21.37 -12.38
C LEU A 329 5.56 22.00 -13.42
N ARG A 330 5.00 23.19 -13.14
CA ARG A 330 4.02 23.86 -13.99
C ARG A 330 2.94 22.89 -14.53
N PRO A 331 2.10 22.31 -13.65
CA PRO A 331 1.07 21.36 -14.07
C PRO A 331 0.03 22.05 -14.97
N ASN A 332 -0.67 21.26 -15.83
CA ASN A 332 -1.79 21.78 -16.61
C ASN A 332 -3.02 22.03 -15.74
N TYR A 333 -3.22 21.21 -14.71
CA TYR A 333 -4.32 21.32 -13.75
C TYR A 333 -3.84 20.95 -12.35
N ILE A 334 -4.54 21.50 -11.35
CA ILE A 334 -4.34 21.18 -9.93
C ILE A 334 -5.67 20.73 -9.38
N LYS A 335 -5.71 19.58 -8.71
CA LYS A 335 -6.85 19.09 -7.96
C LYS A 335 -6.67 19.43 -6.49
N ILE A 336 -7.59 20.23 -5.97
CA ILE A 336 -7.61 20.58 -4.55
C ILE A 336 -8.26 19.44 -3.80
N ASP A 337 -7.62 18.98 -2.73
CA ASP A 337 -8.14 17.90 -1.91
C ASP A 337 -9.53 18.21 -1.32
N ARG A 338 -10.35 17.17 -1.23
CA ARG A 338 -11.71 17.27 -0.71
C ARG A 338 -11.77 17.79 0.72
N SER A 339 -10.84 17.40 1.58
CA SER A 339 -10.84 17.80 2.99
C SER A 339 -10.67 19.31 3.12
N PHE A 340 -9.83 19.91 2.27
CA PHE A 340 -9.61 21.33 2.21
C PHE A 340 -10.87 22.08 1.74
N THR A 341 -11.51 21.57 0.69
CA THR A 341 -12.77 22.11 0.18
C THR A 341 -13.88 22.09 1.24
N LEU A 342 -14.03 20.98 1.98
CA LEU A 342 -15.02 20.84 3.04
C LEU A 342 -14.78 21.79 4.21
N LYS A 343 -13.53 22.03 4.61
CA LYS A 343 -13.18 23.01 5.63
C LYS A 343 -13.55 24.43 5.20
N ALA A 344 -13.23 24.78 3.95
CA ALA A 344 -13.55 26.09 3.38
C ALA A 344 -15.06 26.40 3.32
N LEU A 345 -15.91 25.39 3.21
CA LEU A 345 -17.38 25.58 3.24
C LEU A 345 -17.90 25.96 4.65
N ASN A 346 -17.17 25.61 5.70
CA ASN A 346 -17.64 25.74 7.09
C ASN A 346 -16.89 26.82 7.90
N ASN A 347 -15.83 27.40 7.36
CA ASN A 347 -14.97 28.35 8.07
C ASN A 347 -14.50 29.47 7.13
N GLN A 348 -14.76 30.72 7.50
CA GLN A 348 -14.38 31.89 6.70
C GLN A 348 -12.87 31.99 6.46
N TYR A 349 -12.06 31.72 7.47
CA TYR A 349 -10.60 31.75 7.34
C TYR A 349 -10.11 30.72 6.29
N GLU A 350 -10.63 29.48 6.36
CA GLU A 350 -10.29 28.42 5.40
C GLU A 350 -10.80 28.76 4.00
N HIS A 351 -11.96 29.41 3.89
CA HIS A 351 -12.50 29.91 2.62
C HIS A 351 -11.57 30.97 2.00
N ASP A 352 -11.12 31.94 2.79
CA ASP A 352 -10.22 32.99 2.32
C ASP A 352 -8.86 32.43 1.92
N LEU A 353 -8.33 31.49 2.73
CA LEU A 353 -7.09 30.76 2.43
C LEU A 353 -7.22 29.98 1.10
N MET A 354 -8.29 29.23 0.90
CA MET A 354 -8.55 28.50 -0.33
C MET A 354 -8.63 29.46 -1.54
N THR A 355 -9.27 30.62 -1.38
CA THR A 355 -9.37 31.65 -2.43
C THR A 355 -7.98 32.14 -2.84
N GLN A 356 -7.09 32.40 -1.87
CA GLN A 356 -5.71 32.80 -2.16
C GLN A 356 -4.92 31.68 -2.84
N ILE A 357 -5.07 30.45 -2.40
CA ILE A 357 -4.42 29.27 -3.03
C ILE A 357 -4.89 29.14 -4.48
N ILE A 358 -6.20 29.22 -4.75
CA ILE A 358 -6.73 29.18 -6.11
C ILE A 358 -6.12 30.29 -6.97
N THR A 359 -6.01 31.51 -6.43
CA THR A 359 -5.40 32.64 -7.13
C THR A 359 -3.94 32.36 -7.47
N ILE A 360 -3.16 31.84 -6.53
CA ILE A 360 -1.77 31.45 -6.77
C ILE A 360 -1.69 30.34 -7.81
N CYS A 361 -2.49 29.28 -7.68
CA CYS A 361 -2.55 28.18 -8.66
C CYS A 361 -2.80 28.68 -10.07
N LEU A 362 -3.74 29.61 -10.23
CA LEU A 362 -4.07 30.21 -11.55
C LEU A 362 -2.91 31.00 -12.16
N LEU A 363 -2.05 31.63 -11.33
CA LEU A 363 -0.85 32.31 -11.82
C LEU A 363 0.17 31.33 -12.42
N TYR A 364 0.25 30.11 -11.88
CA TYR A 364 1.21 29.09 -12.35
C TYR A 364 0.65 28.19 -13.47
N THR A 365 -0.68 28.08 -13.59
CA THR A 365 -1.34 27.25 -14.63
C THR A 365 -1.82 28.04 -15.83
N SER A 366 -2.01 29.35 -15.71
CA SER A 366 -2.34 30.20 -16.85
C SER A 366 -1.12 30.47 -17.73
N PRO A 367 -1.25 30.53 -19.06
CA PRO A 367 -0.14 30.93 -19.91
C PRO A 367 0.33 32.32 -19.49
N SER A 368 1.63 32.46 -19.28
CA SER A 368 2.24 33.75 -18.94
C SER A 368 1.99 34.73 -20.10
N PRO A 369 1.79 36.02 -19.83
CA PRO A 369 1.78 37.03 -20.91
C PRO A 369 3.01 36.99 -21.82
N ARG A 370 4.14 36.49 -21.31
CA ARG A 370 5.36 36.31 -22.09
C ARG A 370 5.29 35.09 -23.06
N ASP A 371 4.47 34.06 -22.72
CA ASP A 371 4.32 32.87 -23.58
C ASP A 371 3.38 33.15 -24.76
N VAL A 372 2.63 34.29 -24.73
CA VAL A 372 1.72 34.72 -25.79
C VAL A 372 2.45 35.63 -26.81
N GLU A 373 3.59 36.22 -26.44
CA GLU A 373 4.37 37.10 -27.33
C GLU A 373 5.36 36.33 -28.22
N GLU A 374 5.64 35.05 -27.95
CA GLU A 374 6.55 34.20 -28.73
C GLU A 374 5.82 33.26 -29.73
N SER A 375 4.50 33.35 -29.87
CA SER A 375 3.66 32.62 -30.85
C SER A 375 3.06 33.60 -31.85
#